data_388ea8be9074ec5ee221da541300ed70
#
_entry.id   388ea8be9074ec5ee221da541300ed70
#
_cell.length_a   1.000
_cell.length_b   1.000
_cell.length_c   1.000
_cell.angle_alpha   90.00
_cell.angle_beta   90.00
_cell.angle_gamma   90.00
#
_symmetry.space_group_name_H-M   'P 1'
#
loop_
_entity.id
_entity.type
_entity.pdbx_description
1 polymer ?
#
loop_
_entity_poly.entity_id
_entity_poly.type
_entity_poly.pdbx_seq_one_letter_code
_entity_poly.pdbx_strand_id
1 'polypeptide(L)'
;MVYRFENDQSIECMTGVILTEPKQVQAYPLVFPRILRKMEFMEYAQAFLAGRNYSAEINAVYTLSGAFSAFRKSVVLKSQLYNTDTICEDTQITFQMKYLLKTKVGICEDAIFFVDPIEDLNKLYTQRQRWQRGSLEVSHLFLKNKLKIRNMFTNVGVRTLVYDHTFAFPRLIWYLALICLMCLNYSFAQVGYSTLFLYLLYVLIGFFYYISTVGFLKNFKEIRKYYAKQWYVLPLLPLFNLAVFFIRFAGVINSINTN
;
A
#
# COMPACT_ATOMS: atom_id res chain seq x y z
N MET A 1 -9.39 -19.04 3.61
CA MET A 1 -10.12 -18.11 4.49
C MET A 1 -11.07 -18.84 5.43
N VAL A 2 -12.05 -19.63 4.96
CA VAL A 2 -13.01 -20.35 5.84
C VAL A 2 -12.31 -21.16 6.93
N TYR A 3 -11.33 -21.99 6.56
CA TYR A 3 -10.53 -22.78 7.51
C TYR A 3 -9.90 -21.93 8.63
N ARG A 4 -9.41 -20.70 8.34
CA ARG A 4 -8.90 -19.80 9.38
C ARG A 4 -9.98 -19.29 10.30
N PHE A 5 -11.16 -18.95 9.79
CA PHE A 5 -12.30 -18.58 10.63
C PHE A 5 -12.77 -19.70 11.54
N GLU A 6 -12.73 -20.94 11.08
CA GLU A 6 -13.12 -22.11 11.88
C GLU A 6 -12.12 -22.38 13.01
N ASN A 7 -10.82 -22.23 12.74
CA ASN A 7 -9.77 -22.52 13.72
C ASN A 7 -9.45 -21.35 14.67
N ASP A 8 -9.78 -20.11 14.30
CA ASP A 8 -9.53 -18.93 15.13
C ASP A 8 -10.79 -18.07 15.24
N GLN A 9 -11.50 -18.22 16.35
CA GLN A 9 -12.71 -17.46 16.65
C GLN A 9 -12.44 -15.97 16.93
N SER A 10 -11.21 -15.58 17.21
CA SER A 10 -10.83 -14.18 17.44
C SER A 10 -10.79 -13.36 16.16
N ILE A 11 -10.68 -14.01 15.00
CA ILE A 11 -10.69 -13.35 13.70
C ILE A 11 -12.13 -13.08 13.29
N GLU A 12 -12.48 -11.82 13.13
CA GLU A 12 -13.83 -11.36 12.78
C GLU A 12 -13.93 -10.91 11.33
N CYS A 13 -12.84 -10.39 10.76
CA CYS A 13 -12.72 -10.07 9.34
C CYS A 13 -11.27 -10.28 8.87
N MET A 14 -11.10 -10.63 7.62
CA MET A 14 -9.78 -10.78 7.01
C MET A 14 -9.79 -10.46 5.52
N THR A 15 -8.65 -10.07 5.01
CA THR A 15 -8.40 -9.91 3.57
C THR A 15 -7.51 -11.02 3.05
N GLY A 16 -7.69 -11.40 1.79
CA GLY A 16 -6.69 -12.16 1.06
C GLY A 16 -5.65 -11.25 0.42
N VAL A 17 -4.76 -11.86 -0.32
CA VAL A 17 -3.68 -11.21 -1.07
C VAL A 17 -4.13 -10.93 -2.49
N ILE A 18 -3.88 -9.71 -2.97
CA ILE A 18 -4.11 -9.33 -4.37
C ILE A 18 -2.76 -9.27 -5.07
N LEU A 19 -2.65 -9.97 -6.19
CA LEU A 19 -1.50 -9.91 -7.09
C LEU A 19 -1.97 -9.66 -8.52
N THR A 20 -1.12 -9.10 -9.35
CA THR A 20 -1.37 -9.07 -10.79
C THR A 20 -1.06 -10.43 -11.42
N GLU A 21 -1.78 -10.80 -12.49
CA GLU A 21 -1.63 -12.10 -13.15
C GLU A 21 -0.25 -12.22 -13.83
N PRO A 22 0.66 -13.13 -13.38
CA PRO A 22 2.01 -13.23 -13.93
C PRO A 22 2.08 -13.51 -15.44
N LYS A 23 1.12 -14.28 -15.97
CA LYS A 23 1.06 -14.59 -17.41
C LYS A 23 0.77 -13.34 -18.22
N GLN A 24 -0.14 -12.49 -17.77
CA GLN A 24 -0.48 -11.24 -18.44
C GLN A 24 0.65 -10.20 -18.34
N VAL A 25 1.38 -10.17 -17.21
CA VAL A 25 2.57 -9.31 -17.07
C VAL A 25 3.63 -9.68 -18.10
N GLN A 26 3.82 -10.97 -18.38
CA GLN A 26 4.81 -11.45 -19.37
C GLN A 26 4.37 -11.28 -20.82
N ALA A 27 3.08 -11.42 -21.11
CA ALA A 27 2.54 -11.46 -22.45
C ALA A 27 2.68 -10.15 -23.23
N TYR A 28 3.00 -9.03 -22.56
CA TYR A 28 3.04 -7.73 -23.23
C TYR A 28 4.30 -7.57 -24.08
N PRO A 29 4.15 -7.22 -25.40
CA PRO A 29 5.29 -7.27 -26.34
C PRO A 29 6.29 -6.12 -26.13
N LEU A 30 5.81 -4.93 -25.72
CA LEU A 30 6.66 -3.75 -25.56
C LEU A 30 7.44 -3.76 -24.25
N VAL A 31 8.70 -3.34 -24.29
CA VAL A 31 9.62 -3.39 -23.16
C VAL A 31 9.18 -2.49 -22.00
N PHE A 32 8.90 -1.21 -22.29
CA PHE A 32 8.57 -0.23 -21.24
C PHE A 32 7.27 -0.57 -20.48
N PRO A 33 6.13 -0.83 -21.13
CA PRO A 33 4.93 -1.27 -20.42
C PRO A 33 5.11 -2.59 -19.67
N ARG A 34 5.94 -3.51 -20.18
CA ARG A 34 6.27 -4.76 -19.49
C ARG A 34 7.04 -4.50 -18.20
N ILE A 35 8.00 -3.58 -18.19
CA ILE A 35 8.73 -3.17 -16.99
C ILE A 35 7.79 -2.51 -15.98
N LEU A 36 6.90 -1.62 -16.43
CA LEU A 36 5.89 -0.99 -15.58
C LEU A 36 5.01 -2.03 -14.87
N ARG A 37 4.50 -3.03 -15.58
CA ARG A 37 3.71 -4.12 -15.01
C ARG A 37 4.51 -5.01 -14.05
N LYS A 38 5.79 -5.23 -14.31
CA LYS A 38 6.67 -5.94 -13.37
C LYS A 38 6.89 -5.14 -12.09
N MET A 39 7.06 -3.82 -12.18
CA MET A 39 7.15 -2.95 -11.00
C MET A 39 5.85 -2.97 -10.19
N GLU A 40 4.69 -2.89 -10.85
CA GLU A 40 3.39 -3.03 -10.20
C GLU A 40 3.22 -4.40 -9.52
N PHE A 41 3.56 -5.50 -10.20
CA PHE A 41 3.53 -6.84 -9.62
C PHE A 41 4.39 -6.95 -8.36
N MET A 42 5.61 -6.40 -8.41
CA MET A 42 6.53 -6.38 -7.27
C MET A 42 5.98 -5.52 -6.13
N GLU A 43 5.46 -4.33 -6.43
CA GLU A 43 4.81 -3.45 -5.45
C GLU A 43 3.62 -4.14 -4.79
N TYR A 44 2.73 -4.78 -5.56
CA TYR A 44 1.57 -5.51 -5.02
C TYR A 44 1.99 -6.64 -4.09
N ALA A 45 2.98 -7.43 -4.49
CA ALA A 45 3.47 -8.52 -3.67
C ALA A 45 4.13 -8.02 -2.37
N GLN A 46 4.89 -6.93 -2.43
CA GLN A 46 5.47 -6.32 -1.23
C GLN A 46 4.43 -5.66 -0.33
N ALA A 47 3.49 -4.92 -0.90
CA ALA A 47 2.49 -4.19 -0.13
C ALA A 47 1.36 -5.11 0.40
N PHE A 48 0.77 -5.92 -0.47
CA PHE A 48 -0.45 -6.68 -0.16
C PHE A 48 -0.19 -8.07 0.42
N LEU A 49 1.02 -8.61 0.29
CA LEU A 49 1.41 -9.84 0.97
C LEU A 49 2.31 -9.50 2.17
N ALA A 50 3.58 -9.12 1.97
CA ALA A 50 4.51 -8.92 3.08
C ALA A 50 4.09 -7.78 4.00
N GLY A 51 3.79 -6.60 3.48
CA GLY A 51 3.43 -5.42 4.26
C GLY A 51 2.15 -5.61 5.07
N ARG A 52 1.12 -6.24 4.49
CA ARG A 52 -0.12 -6.52 5.22
C ARG A 52 0.05 -7.60 6.30
N ASN A 53 0.89 -8.62 6.08
CA ASN A 53 1.20 -9.60 7.12
C ASN A 53 1.80 -8.91 8.34
N TYR A 54 2.85 -8.10 8.15
CA TYR A 54 3.43 -7.32 9.25
C TYR A 54 2.43 -6.37 9.92
N SER A 55 1.56 -5.74 9.12
CA SER A 55 0.52 -4.86 9.66
C SER A 55 -0.54 -5.63 10.46
N ALA A 56 -0.89 -6.85 10.05
CA ALA A 56 -1.87 -7.67 10.73
C ALA A 56 -1.38 -8.14 12.12
N GLU A 57 -0.09 -8.45 12.26
CA GLU A 57 0.51 -8.85 13.54
C GLU A 57 0.31 -7.78 14.63
N ILE A 58 0.41 -6.51 14.28
CA ILE A 58 0.24 -5.38 15.19
C ILE A 58 -1.15 -4.74 15.11
N ASN A 59 -2.13 -5.42 14.50
CA ASN A 59 -3.49 -4.91 14.22
C ASN A 59 -3.50 -3.52 13.54
N ALA A 60 -2.57 -3.31 12.61
CA ALA A 60 -2.38 -2.06 11.88
C ALA A 60 -2.84 -2.12 10.41
N VAL A 61 -3.54 -3.19 9.99
CA VAL A 61 -4.10 -3.27 8.63
C VAL A 61 -4.95 -2.03 8.38
N TYR A 62 -4.55 -1.24 7.38
CA TYR A 62 -5.20 0.02 7.08
C TYR A 62 -6.44 -0.17 6.21
N THR A 63 -6.36 -1.06 5.22
CA THR A 63 -7.47 -1.36 4.32
C THR A 63 -7.51 -2.85 3.97
N LEU A 64 -8.69 -3.42 4.00
CA LEU A 64 -9.01 -4.71 3.40
C LEU A 64 -9.01 -4.55 1.87
N SER A 65 -8.88 -5.64 1.12
CA SER A 65 -9.06 -5.60 -0.33
C SER A 65 -10.53 -5.72 -0.68
N GLY A 66 -11.12 -4.73 -1.34
CA GLY A 66 -12.51 -4.77 -1.78
C GLY A 66 -12.83 -5.99 -2.66
N ALA A 67 -11.87 -6.39 -3.50
CA ALA A 67 -12.00 -7.55 -4.37
C ALA A 67 -11.92 -8.91 -3.66
N PHE A 68 -11.27 -8.99 -2.47
CA PHE A 68 -11.05 -10.27 -1.82
C PHE A 68 -10.94 -10.15 -0.30
N SER A 69 -12.08 -10.01 0.37
CA SER A 69 -12.20 -9.94 1.83
C SER A 69 -13.33 -10.82 2.33
N ALA A 70 -13.25 -11.25 3.57
CA ALA A 70 -14.25 -12.08 4.22
C ALA A 70 -14.53 -11.56 5.63
N PHE A 71 -15.78 -11.69 6.05
CA PHE A 71 -16.30 -11.19 7.32
C PHE A 71 -17.16 -12.27 8.00
N ARG A 72 -17.13 -12.33 9.32
CA ARG A 72 -18.17 -13.07 10.05
C ARG A 72 -19.50 -12.35 9.89
N LYS A 73 -20.54 -13.08 9.49
CA LYS A 73 -21.89 -12.52 9.30
C LYS A 73 -22.37 -11.77 10.55
N SER A 74 -22.15 -12.33 11.72
CA SER A 74 -22.55 -11.74 13.01
C SER A 74 -21.89 -10.40 13.30
N VAL A 75 -20.73 -10.12 12.70
CA VAL A 75 -19.98 -8.88 12.89
C VAL A 75 -20.31 -7.86 11.80
N VAL A 76 -20.31 -8.28 10.53
CA VAL A 76 -20.58 -7.36 9.43
C VAL A 76 -21.98 -6.77 9.48
N LEU A 77 -22.98 -7.53 9.97
CA LEU A 77 -24.35 -7.03 10.14
C LEU A 77 -24.49 -5.98 11.25
N LYS A 78 -23.50 -5.80 12.12
CA LYS A 78 -23.44 -4.71 13.11
C LYS A 78 -22.79 -3.44 12.56
N SER A 79 -22.22 -3.51 11.36
CA SER A 79 -21.62 -2.36 10.67
C SER A 79 -22.68 -1.63 9.81
N GLN A 80 -22.26 -0.53 9.21
CA GLN A 80 -23.07 0.17 8.19
C GLN A 80 -22.96 -0.50 6.81
N LEU A 81 -22.36 -1.70 6.74
CA LEU A 81 -22.04 -2.41 5.50
C LEU A 81 -21.16 -1.56 4.56
N TYR A 82 -21.24 -1.82 3.26
CA TYR A 82 -20.57 -1.01 2.26
C TYR A 82 -21.34 0.29 2.07
N ASN A 83 -20.78 1.38 2.58
CA ASN A 83 -21.36 2.70 2.48
C ASN A 83 -20.72 3.46 1.29
N THR A 84 -21.53 4.23 0.59
CA THR A 84 -21.12 5.01 -0.59
C THR A 84 -20.73 6.45 -0.28
N ASP A 85 -20.61 6.82 1.01
CA ASP A 85 -20.20 8.16 1.44
C ASP A 85 -18.75 8.50 1.08
N THR A 86 -17.95 7.50 0.75
CA THR A 86 -16.56 7.66 0.33
C THR A 86 -16.26 6.86 -0.93
N ILE A 87 -15.25 7.29 -1.68
CA ILE A 87 -14.83 6.62 -2.92
C ILE A 87 -14.19 5.25 -2.65
N CYS A 88 -13.67 5.01 -1.42
CA CYS A 88 -13.02 3.76 -1.04
C CYS A 88 -13.84 3.03 0.04
N GLU A 89 -14.87 2.34 -0.39
CA GLU A 89 -15.80 1.57 0.45
C GLU A 89 -15.10 0.46 1.25
N ASP A 90 -14.04 -0.13 0.69
CA ASP A 90 -13.21 -1.15 1.34
C ASP A 90 -12.40 -0.59 2.52
N THR A 91 -11.83 0.59 2.35
CA THR A 91 -11.16 1.30 3.43
C THR A 91 -12.16 1.74 4.49
N GLN A 92 -13.34 2.22 4.08
CA GLN A 92 -14.38 2.65 5.00
C GLN A 92 -14.89 1.51 5.86
N ILE A 93 -15.22 0.35 5.27
CA ILE A 93 -15.66 -0.83 6.07
C ILE A 93 -14.52 -1.31 6.99
N THR A 94 -13.26 -1.23 6.56
CA THR A 94 -12.12 -1.55 7.41
C THR A 94 -12.09 -0.66 8.66
N PHE A 95 -12.31 0.64 8.49
CA PHE A 95 -12.35 1.60 9.60
C PHE A 95 -13.57 1.37 10.50
N GLN A 96 -14.72 1.03 9.94
CA GLN A 96 -15.89 0.62 10.75
C GLN A 96 -15.54 -0.59 11.63
N MET A 97 -14.95 -1.66 11.07
CA MET A 97 -14.51 -2.81 11.83
C MET A 97 -13.59 -2.41 12.99
N LYS A 98 -12.56 -1.61 12.70
CA LYS A 98 -11.53 -1.23 13.70
C LYS A 98 -12.01 -0.21 14.72
N TYR A 99 -12.71 0.84 14.30
CA TYR A 99 -13.00 2.00 15.15
C TYR A 99 -14.40 2.00 15.76
N LEU A 100 -15.40 1.40 15.09
CA LEU A 100 -16.76 1.28 15.63
C LEU A 100 -16.92 -0.06 16.36
N LEU A 101 -16.56 -1.16 15.73
CA LEU A 101 -16.76 -2.50 16.27
C LEU A 101 -15.58 -3.02 17.09
N LYS A 102 -14.43 -2.35 17.03
CA LYS A 102 -13.18 -2.69 17.72
C LYS A 102 -12.66 -4.10 17.43
N THR A 103 -12.90 -4.57 16.21
CA THR A 103 -12.53 -5.91 15.76
C THR A 103 -11.08 -5.97 15.32
N LYS A 104 -10.50 -7.17 15.34
CA LYS A 104 -9.19 -7.44 14.75
C LYS A 104 -9.33 -7.72 13.26
N VAL A 105 -8.54 -7.03 12.44
CA VAL A 105 -8.49 -7.22 11.00
C VAL A 105 -7.28 -8.10 10.66
N GLY A 106 -7.56 -9.29 10.14
CA GLY A 106 -6.55 -10.28 9.77
C GLY A 106 -6.20 -10.29 8.29
N ILE A 107 -5.20 -11.10 7.95
CA ILE A 107 -4.83 -11.44 6.58
C ILE A 107 -4.81 -12.97 6.41
N CYS A 108 -5.16 -13.43 5.23
CA CYS A 108 -4.97 -14.82 4.82
C CYS A 108 -3.96 -14.87 3.67
N GLU A 109 -2.69 -15.06 4.00
CA GLU A 109 -1.58 -15.08 3.04
C GLU A 109 -1.66 -16.24 2.04
N ASP A 110 -2.37 -17.32 2.41
CA ASP A 110 -2.60 -18.48 1.54
C ASP A 110 -3.82 -18.32 0.61
N ALA A 111 -4.51 -17.20 0.66
CA ALA A 111 -5.63 -16.90 -0.21
C ALA A 111 -5.21 -15.78 -1.18
N ILE A 112 -4.86 -16.15 -2.41
CA ILE A 112 -4.40 -15.22 -3.45
C ILE A 112 -5.50 -15.03 -4.49
N PHE A 113 -5.76 -13.77 -4.85
CA PHE A 113 -6.64 -13.36 -5.94
C PHE A 113 -5.83 -12.59 -6.98
N PHE A 114 -6.02 -12.94 -8.25
CA PHE A 114 -5.33 -12.27 -9.35
C PHE A 114 -6.21 -11.20 -9.98
N VAL A 115 -5.59 -10.06 -10.24
CA VAL A 115 -6.17 -8.95 -10.99
C VAL A 115 -5.37 -8.70 -12.26
N ASP A 116 -6.00 -8.09 -13.24
CA ASP A 116 -5.32 -7.68 -14.46
C ASP A 116 -4.27 -6.62 -14.13
N PRO A 117 -3.06 -6.70 -14.73
CA PRO A 117 -2.06 -5.66 -14.57
C PRO A 117 -2.52 -4.35 -15.23
N ILE A 118 -1.99 -3.24 -14.73
CA ILE A 118 -2.33 -1.91 -15.24
C ILE A 118 -2.09 -1.83 -16.76
N GLU A 119 -3.03 -1.27 -17.50
CA GLU A 119 -2.94 -1.20 -18.94
C GLU A 119 -1.95 -0.14 -19.40
N ASP A 120 -2.05 1.06 -18.82
CA ASP A 120 -1.26 2.24 -19.17
C ASP A 120 -1.07 3.20 -17.98
N LEU A 121 -0.31 4.28 -18.21
CA LEU A 121 -0.03 5.28 -17.20
C LEU A 121 -1.27 6.08 -16.77
N ASN A 122 -2.25 6.28 -17.66
CA ASN A 122 -3.47 7.03 -17.33
C ASN A 122 -4.34 6.23 -16.36
N LYS A 123 -4.44 4.91 -16.57
CA LYS A 123 -5.13 4.01 -15.62
C LYS A 123 -4.41 3.93 -14.28
N LEU A 124 -3.08 3.88 -14.29
CA LEU A 124 -2.29 3.98 -13.07
C LEU A 124 -2.56 5.29 -12.32
N TYR A 125 -2.53 6.41 -13.03
CA TYR A 125 -2.81 7.74 -12.48
C TYR A 125 -4.19 7.79 -11.82
N THR A 126 -5.24 7.41 -12.54
CA THR A 126 -6.62 7.42 -12.04
C THR A 126 -6.80 6.51 -10.84
N GLN A 127 -6.24 5.30 -10.88
CA GLN A 127 -6.31 4.32 -9.78
C GLN A 127 -5.65 4.86 -8.51
N ARG A 128 -4.43 5.39 -8.62
CA ARG A 128 -3.67 5.88 -7.46
C ARG A 128 -4.26 7.16 -6.87
N GLN A 129 -4.78 8.04 -7.69
CA GLN A 129 -5.53 9.21 -7.21
C GLN A 129 -6.78 8.81 -6.45
N ARG A 130 -7.58 7.89 -6.99
CA ARG A 130 -8.78 7.37 -6.33
C ARG A 130 -8.44 6.79 -4.96
N TRP A 131 -7.40 5.95 -4.86
CA TRP A 131 -6.97 5.39 -3.59
C TRP A 131 -6.53 6.45 -2.58
N GLN A 132 -5.79 7.45 -3.04
CA GLN A 132 -5.33 8.53 -2.16
C GLN A 132 -6.50 9.38 -1.65
N ARG A 133 -7.40 9.79 -2.55
CA ARG A 133 -8.59 10.57 -2.20
C ARG A 133 -9.48 9.81 -1.22
N GLY A 134 -9.83 8.56 -1.51
CA GLY A 134 -10.64 7.75 -0.62
C GLY A 134 -10.01 7.52 0.76
N SER A 135 -8.68 7.33 0.82
CA SER A 135 -7.97 7.26 2.10
C SER A 135 -8.11 8.54 2.92
N LEU A 136 -8.05 9.72 2.29
CA LEU A 136 -8.23 11.00 2.97
C LEU A 136 -9.68 11.18 3.45
N GLU A 137 -10.67 10.88 2.60
CA GLU A 137 -12.10 10.96 2.95
C GLU A 137 -12.41 10.08 4.16
N VAL A 138 -12.02 8.81 4.15
CA VAL A 138 -12.23 7.89 5.27
C VAL A 138 -11.47 8.34 6.51
N SER A 139 -10.23 8.80 6.37
CA SER A 139 -9.48 9.31 7.52
C SER A 139 -10.10 10.54 8.12
N HIS A 140 -10.69 11.43 7.32
CA HIS A 140 -11.42 12.58 7.80
C HIS A 140 -12.63 12.14 8.63
N LEU A 141 -13.43 11.18 8.15
CA LEU A 141 -14.62 10.68 8.87
C LEU A 141 -14.27 10.08 10.24
N PHE A 142 -13.24 9.25 10.31
CA PHE A 142 -12.96 8.45 11.52
C PHE A 142 -11.86 9.01 12.42
N LEU A 143 -10.97 9.84 11.90
CA LEU A 143 -9.78 10.33 12.60
C LEU A 143 -9.74 11.84 12.79
N LYS A 144 -10.73 12.60 12.29
CA LYS A 144 -10.79 14.07 12.37
C LYS A 144 -10.39 14.61 13.76
N ASN A 145 -10.96 14.07 14.83
CA ASN A 145 -10.68 14.50 16.19
C ASN A 145 -9.35 13.94 16.77
N LYS A 146 -8.70 13.06 16.05
CA LYS A 146 -7.44 12.39 16.44
C LYS A 146 -6.21 12.89 15.69
N LEU A 147 -6.39 13.78 14.71
CA LEU A 147 -5.29 14.36 13.90
C LEU A 147 -4.53 15.43 14.71
N LYS A 148 -3.86 15.00 15.79
CA LYS A 148 -2.94 15.81 16.60
C LYS A 148 -1.53 15.27 16.47
N ILE A 149 -0.52 16.13 16.52
CA ILE A 149 0.91 15.75 16.43
C ILE A 149 1.24 14.63 17.41
N ARG A 150 0.77 14.71 18.64
CA ARG A 150 0.96 13.65 19.66
C ARG A 150 0.45 12.28 19.18
N ASN A 151 -0.65 12.24 18.46
CA ASN A 151 -1.26 11.00 18.00
C ASN A 151 -0.53 10.37 16.80
N MET A 152 0.36 11.09 16.12
CA MET A 152 1.25 10.51 15.10
C MET A 152 2.15 9.40 15.67
N PHE A 153 2.46 9.47 16.96
CA PHE A 153 3.30 8.47 17.63
C PHE A 153 2.48 7.40 18.37
N THR A 154 1.29 7.72 18.83
CA THR A 154 0.49 6.86 19.71
C THR A 154 -0.69 6.16 19.00
N ASN A 155 -1.28 6.78 17.98
CA ASN A 155 -2.43 6.22 17.27
C ASN A 155 -1.98 5.57 15.97
N VAL A 156 -2.20 4.25 15.85
CA VAL A 156 -1.79 3.46 14.68
C VAL A 156 -2.39 3.99 13.38
N GLY A 157 -3.68 4.37 13.36
CA GLY A 157 -4.33 4.88 12.16
C GLY A 157 -3.75 6.21 11.69
N VAL A 158 -3.52 7.16 12.62
CA VAL A 158 -2.88 8.45 12.31
C VAL A 158 -1.45 8.23 11.83
N ARG A 159 -0.70 7.35 12.50
CA ARG A 159 0.66 7.00 12.11
C ARG A 159 0.71 6.41 10.71
N THR A 160 -0.16 5.46 10.40
CA THR A 160 -0.22 4.84 9.06
C THR A 160 -0.56 5.86 7.99
N LEU A 161 -1.49 6.78 8.25
CA LEU A 161 -1.85 7.86 7.33
C LEU A 161 -0.64 8.76 7.00
N VAL A 162 0.16 9.10 8.01
CA VAL A 162 1.31 10.01 7.86
C VAL A 162 2.53 9.29 7.27
N TYR A 163 2.77 8.05 7.69
CA TYR A 163 3.94 7.26 7.29
C TYR A 163 3.62 6.22 6.22
N ASP A 164 2.44 6.26 5.62
CA ASP A 164 2.10 5.36 4.51
C ASP A 164 3.20 5.41 3.45
N HIS A 165 3.66 4.24 3.04
CA HIS A 165 4.79 4.04 2.14
C HIS A 165 4.69 4.81 0.82
N THR A 166 3.48 5.19 0.43
CA THR A 166 3.21 5.89 -0.83
C THR A 166 2.92 7.37 -0.64
N PHE A 167 2.50 7.76 0.56
CA PHE A 167 2.17 9.12 0.89
C PHE A 167 3.08 9.61 2.02
N ALA A 168 4.32 9.74 1.75
CA ALA A 168 5.24 10.11 2.80
C ALA A 168 5.37 11.62 2.89
N PHE A 169 4.65 12.28 3.82
CA PHE A 169 5.05 13.60 4.31
C PHE A 169 6.56 13.68 4.61
N PRO A 170 7.17 12.65 5.26
CA PRO A 170 8.63 12.60 5.39
C PRO A 170 9.36 12.69 4.06
N ARG A 171 8.84 12.09 3.00
CA ARG A 171 9.46 12.16 1.67
C ARG A 171 9.37 13.55 1.07
N LEU A 172 8.22 14.22 1.22
CA LEU A 172 8.06 15.61 0.80
C LEU A 172 9.01 16.54 1.56
N ILE A 173 9.07 16.38 2.89
CA ILE A 173 10.00 17.16 3.75
C ILE A 173 11.43 16.95 3.28
N TRP A 174 11.84 15.71 2.96
CA TRP A 174 13.17 15.43 2.46
C TRP A 174 13.48 16.15 1.13
N TYR A 175 12.55 16.10 0.16
CA TYR A 175 12.75 16.81 -1.11
C TYR A 175 12.85 18.32 -0.92
N LEU A 176 12.02 18.89 -0.06
CA LEU A 176 12.11 20.30 0.30
C LEU A 176 13.44 20.62 0.98
N ALA A 177 13.91 19.75 1.89
CA ALA A 177 15.22 19.92 2.53
C ALA A 177 16.37 19.89 1.52
N LEU A 178 16.35 19.00 0.52
CA LEU A 178 17.36 18.97 -0.54
C LEU A 178 17.36 20.28 -1.36
N ILE A 179 16.19 20.81 -1.68
CA ILE A 179 16.07 22.12 -2.37
C ILE A 179 16.63 23.25 -1.48
N CYS A 180 16.28 23.25 -0.18
CA CYS A 180 16.81 24.25 0.76
C CYS A 180 18.34 24.17 0.88
N LEU A 181 18.92 22.97 0.92
CA LEU A 181 20.38 22.82 0.93
C LEU A 181 21.03 23.43 -0.31
N MET A 182 20.43 23.25 -1.48
CA MET A 182 20.92 23.90 -2.71
C MET A 182 20.82 25.41 -2.62
N CYS A 183 19.72 25.97 -2.10
CA CYS A 183 19.55 27.41 -1.90
C CYS A 183 20.53 27.99 -0.85
N LEU A 184 20.97 27.18 0.12
CA LEU A 184 21.94 27.54 1.14
C LEU A 184 23.40 27.36 0.68
N ASN A 185 23.64 27.23 -0.62
CA ASN A 185 24.96 27.09 -1.25
C ASN A 185 25.75 25.82 -0.83
N TYR A 186 25.06 24.77 -0.37
CA TYR A 186 25.73 23.49 -0.25
C TYR A 186 26.14 22.96 -1.63
N SER A 187 27.28 22.30 -1.71
CA SER A 187 27.80 21.83 -2.99
C SER A 187 26.84 20.78 -3.64
N PHE A 188 26.70 20.84 -4.95
CA PHE A 188 25.92 19.84 -5.70
C PHE A 188 26.37 18.41 -5.44
N ALA A 189 27.66 18.20 -5.16
CA ALA A 189 28.20 16.89 -4.80
C ALA A 189 27.61 16.38 -3.48
N GLN A 190 27.52 17.21 -2.45
CA GLN A 190 26.94 16.84 -1.15
C GLN A 190 25.45 16.48 -1.28
N VAL A 191 24.68 17.29 -2.02
CA VAL A 191 23.28 17.02 -2.30
C VAL A 191 23.13 15.72 -3.10
N GLY A 192 24.00 15.51 -4.10
CA GLY A 192 24.05 14.29 -4.90
C GLY A 192 24.34 13.03 -4.07
N TYR A 193 25.35 13.09 -3.19
CA TYR A 193 25.66 11.97 -2.27
C TYR A 193 24.52 11.68 -1.31
N SER A 194 23.86 12.70 -0.76
CA SER A 194 22.70 12.52 0.11
C SER A 194 21.53 11.84 -0.62
N THR A 195 21.28 12.24 -1.85
CA THR A 195 20.24 11.64 -2.70
C THR A 195 20.57 10.19 -3.05
N LEU A 196 21.83 9.91 -3.41
CA LEU A 196 22.29 8.54 -3.70
C LEU A 196 22.20 7.66 -2.46
N PHE A 197 22.62 8.15 -1.29
CA PHE A 197 22.49 7.41 -0.04
C PHE A 197 21.03 7.04 0.26
N LEU A 198 20.11 7.99 0.13
CA LEU A 198 18.69 7.74 0.32
C LEU A 198 18.15 6.71 -0.68
N TYR A 199 18.53 6.83 -1.96
CA TYR A 199 18.15 5.86 -2.98
C TYR A 199 18.61 4.44 -2.63
N LEU A 200 19.89 4.28 -2.24
CA LEU A 200 20.44 2.99 -1.83
C LEU A 200 19.72 2.41 -0.60
N LEU A 201 19.34 3.26 0.36
CA LEU A 201 18.54 2.85 1.51
C LEU A 201 17.16 2.31 1.09
N TYR A 202 16.48 2.96 0.15
CA TYR A 202 15.22 2.44 -0.40
C TYR A 202 15.38 1.12 -1.15
N VAL A 203 16.47 0.94 -1.90
CA VAL A 203 16.79 -0.33 -2.55
C VAL A 203 17.01 -1.43 -1.51
N LEU A 204 17.73 -1.14 -0.43
CA LEU A 204 17.98 -2.07 0.67
C LEU A 204 16.67 -2.50 1.36
N ILE A 205 15.81 -1.54 1.67
CA ILE A 205 14.48 -1.83 2.24
C ILE A 205 13.65 -2.67 1.25
N GLY A 206 13.66 -2.33 -0.03
CA GLY A 206 13.02 -3.12 -1.09
C GLY A 206 13.53 -4.56 -1.14
N PHE A 207 14.83 -4.76 -0.95
CA PHE A 207 15.43 -6.09 -0.88
C PHE A 207 14.98 -6.88 0.35
N PHE A 208 14.86 -6.24 1.51
CA PHE A 208 14.29 -6.86 2.70
C PHE A 208 12.85 -7.35 2.45
N TYR A 209 11.99 -6.49 1.89
CA TYR A 209 10.63 -6.89 1.52
C TYR A 209 10.59 -7.98 0.46
N TYR A 210 11.53 -7.97 -0.48
CA TYR A 210 11.66 -9.03 -1.48
C TYR A 210 11.92 -10.39 -0.83
N ILE A 211 12.90 -10.49 0.07
CA ILE A 211 13.21 -11.74 0.78
C ILE A 211 11.99 -12.21 1.58
N SER A 212 11.33 -11.30 2.30
CA SER A 212 10.13 -11.61 3.08
C SER A 212 9.00 -12.14 2.19
N THR A 213 8.77 -11.51 1.05
CA THR A 213 7.74 -11.94 0.08
C THR A 213 8.05 -13.33 -0.48
N VAL A 214 9.31 -13.62 -0.82
CA VAL A 214 9.75 -14.96 -1.25
C VAL A 214 9.46 -16.00 -0.15
N GLY A 215 9.64 -15.61 1.12
CA GLY A 215 9.30 -16.44 2.28
C GLY A 215 7.81 -16.74 2.38
N PHE A 216 6.95 -15.71 2.29
CA PHE A 216 5.50 -15.88 2.33
C PHE A 216 4.95 -16.69 1.14
N LEU A 217 5.59 -16.64 -0.01
CA LEU A 217 5.19 -17.42 -1.20
C LEU A 217 5.65 -18.89 -1.17
N LYS A 218 6.12 -19.42 -0.05
CA LYS A 218 6.65 -20.80 0.04
C LYS A 218 5.67 -21.89 -0.45
N ASN A 219 4.38 -21.69 -0.22
CA ASN A 219 3.32 -22.64 -0.61
C ASN A 219 2.93 -22.51 -2.09
N PHE A 220 3.33 -21.45 -2.79
CA PHE A 220 2.98 -21.14 -4.17
C PHE A 220 4.20 -21.19 -5.08
N LYS A 221 4.71 -22.39 -5.36
CA LYS A 221 5.97 -22.64 -6.06
C LYS A 221 6.13 -21.87 -7.37
N GLU A 222 5.08 -21.82 -8.21
CA GLU A 222 5.13 -21.14 -9.52
C GLU A 222 5.23 -19.61 -9.35
N ILE A 223 4.39 -19.03 -8.47
CA ILE A 223 4.39 -17.59 -8.21
C ILE A 223 5.72 -17.20 -7.55
N ARG A 224 6.19 -17.98 -6.58
CA ARG A 224 7.48 -17.78 -5.92
C ARG A 224 8.63 -17.77 -6.92
N LYS A 225 8.69 -18.75 -7.83
CA LYS A 225 9.71 -18.82 -8.87
C LYS A 225 9.66 -17.64 -9.81
N TYR A 226 8.45 -17.23 -10.20
CA TYR A 226 8.25 -16.04 -11.03
C TYR A 226 8.72 -14.78 -10.30
N TYR A 227 8.26 -14.56 -9.06
CA TYR A 227 8.62 -13.41 -8.24
C TYR A 227 10.13 -13.33 -8.01
N ALA A 228 10.75 -14.44 -7.63
CA ALA A 228 12.18 -14.51 -7.37
C ALA A 228 13.04 -14.13 -8.60
N LYS A 229 12.59 -14.45 -9.81
CA LYS A 229 13.28 -14.05 -11.04
C LYS A 229 13.25 -12.54 -11.32
N GLN A 230 12.38 -11.76 -10.66
CA GLN A 230 12.23 -10.33 -10.90
C GLN A 230 13.17 -9.47 -10.02
N TRP A 231 14.14 -10.02 -9.34
CA TRP A 231 15.08 -9.31 -8.45
C TRP A 231 15.73 -8.08 -9.09
N TYR A 232 16.00 -8.12 -10.40
CA TYR A 232 16.58 -7.01 -11.16
C TYR A 232 15.67 -5.79 -11.29
N VAL A 233 14.37 -5.92 -10.96
CA VAL A 233 13.42 -4.80 -10.92
C VAL A 233 13.56 -4.00 -9.62
N LEU A 234 14.15 -4.57 -8.56
CA LEU A 234 14.28 -3.91 -7.26
C LEU A 234 14.92 -2.52 -7.32
N PRO A 235 16.01 -2.28 -8.06
CA PRO A 235 16.57 -0.94 -8.19
C PRO A 235 15.61 0.07 -8.84
N LEU A 236 14.65 -0.37 -9.65
CA LEU A 236 13.69 0.51 -10.31
C LEU A 236 12.49 0.87 -9.39
N LEU A 237 12.22 0.07 -8.36
CA LEU A 237 11.09 0.32 -7.45
C LEU A 237 11.13 1.69 -6.74
N PRO A 238 12.28 2.20 -6.26
CA PRO A 238 12.32 3.54 -5.68
C PRO A 238 11.90 4.63 -6.66
N LEU A 239 12.26 4.50 -7.94
CA LEU A 239 11.88 5.45 -9.00
C LEU A 239 10.38 5.33 -9.33
N PHE A 240 9.87 4.12 -9.41
CA PHE A 240 8.44 3.87 -9.60
C PHE A 240 7.63 4.44 -8.43
N ASN A 241 8.04 4.19 -7.19
CA ASN A 241 7.39 4.72 -6.00
C ASN A 241 7.47 6.24 -5.92
N LEU A 242 8.53 6.85 -6.46
CA LEU A 242 8.65 8.30 -6.61
C LEU A 242 7.60 8.85 -7.59
N ALA A 243 7.44 8.21 -8.75
CA ALA A 243 6.41 8.59 -9.71
C ALA A 243 4.99 8.44 -9.12
N VAL A 244 4.73 7.32 -8.45
CA VAL A 244 3.45 7.08 -7.74
C VAL A 244 3.22 8.12 -6.63
N PHE A 245 4.27 8.56 -5.93
CA PHE A 245 4.17 9.63 -4.94
C PHE A 245 3.65 10.94 -5.57
N PHE A 246 4.19 11.38 -6.69
CA PHE A 246 3.70 12.59 -7.36
C PHE A 246 2.27 12.45 -7.86
N ILE A 247 1.89 11.29 -8.37
CA ILE A 247 0.50 11.00 -8.78
C ILE A 247 -0.45 11.14 -7.57
N ARG A 248 -0.09 10.56 -6.43
CA ARG A 248 -0.89 10.65 -5.20
C ARG A 248 -0.90 12.05 -4.62
N PHE A 249 0.20 12.77 -4.69
CA PHE A 249 0.27 14.17 -4.25
C PHE A 249 -0.66 15.06 -5.07
N ALA A 250 -0.73 14.87 -6.39
CA ALA A 250 -1.73 15.52 -7.24
C ALA A 250 -3.17 15.18 -6.78
N GLY A 251 -3.43 13.93 -6.35
CA GLY A 251 -4.71 13.52 -5.77
C GLY A 251 -5.08 14.28 -4.49
N VAL A 252 -4.09 14.60 -3.65
CA VAL A 252 -4.31 15.43 -2.44
C VAL A 252 -4.72 16.84 -2.83
N ILE A 253 -3.98 17.47 -3.77
CA ILE A 253 -4.30 18.82 -4.24
C ILE A 253 -5.71 18.87 -4.85
N ASN A 254 -6.06 17.89 -5.68
CA ASN A 254 -7.38 17.81 -6.29
C ASN A 254 -8.49 17.63 -5.26
N SER A 255 -8.23 16.92 -4.15
CA SER A 255 -9.23 16.74 -3.08
C SER A 255 -9.53 18.02 -2.31
N ILE A 256 -8.58 18.96 -2.23
CA ILE A 256 -8.77 20.27 -1.59
C ILE A 256 -9.69 21.15 -2.43
N ASN A 257 -9.61 21.04 -3.76
CA ASN A 257 -10.37 21.88 -4.69
C ASN A 257 -11.81 21.39 -4.90
N THR A 258 -12.18 20.21 -4.42
CA THR A 258 -13.53 19.62 -4.58
C THR A 258 -14.39 19.71 -3.33
N ASN A 259 -13.89 20.31 -2.26
CA ASN A 259 -14.62 20.69 -1.03
C ASN A 259 -14.80 22.20 -0.98
#